data_d02835be1eb1dc1a4eff8155e06aa8ed
#
_entry.id   d02835be1eb1dc1a4eff8155e06aa8ed
#
_cell.length_a   1.000
_cell.length_b   1.000
_cell.length_c   1.000
_cell.angle_alpha   90.00
_cell.angle_beta   90.00
_cell.angle_gamma   90.00
#
_symmetry.space_group_name_H-M   'P 1'
#
loop_
_entity.id
_entity.type
_entity.pdbx_description
1 polymer ?
#
loop_
_entity_poly.entity_id
_entity_poly.type
_entity_poly.pdbx_seq_one_letter_code
_entity_poly.pdbx_strand_id
1 'polypeptide(L)'
;MKKLFRGRVRLILLLAVLLAAATALTAALSGTAWGSRTVQAVLTPFRSGFSALTRQAERYYNYLFNYESLSAENDYLRRQISSMENEVRTADSLQRENERLKELLGLQEEHEDYRFNEAYIVSWDSSSWKSTFTIGKGTRSGLETGMVVVTEYGQVVGLITDIGPNWATVTTVLDTSLEISASVASAGYTGVVQGAYTTNASGKLRMNYLPSDAVLRNNDQVVTTGSTVYPKGLILGYV
;
A
#
# COMPACT_ATOMS: atom_id res chain seq x y z
N MET A 1 1.28 -54.32 -6.33
CA MET A 1 1.43 -54.61 -4.88
C MET A 1 0.12 -54.82 -4.10
N LYS A 2 -1.07 -54.46 -4.61
CA LYS A 2 -2.37 -54.63 -3.89
C LYS A 2 -2.89 -56.08 -3.77
N LYS A 3 -2.49 -57.02 -4.62
CA LYS A 3 -3.00 -58.39 -4.57
C LYS A 3 -2.29 -59.28 -3.52
N LEU A 4 -1.03 -59.01 -3.20
CA LEU A 4 -0.26 -59.79 -2.20
C LEU A 4 -0.66 -59.43 -0.75
N PHE A 5 -1.10 -58.21 -0.53
CA PHE A 5 -1.57 -57.74 0.78
C PHE A 5 -2.92 -58.35 1.15
N ARG A 6 -3.82 -58.49 0.19
CA ARG A 6 -5.14 -59.13 0.36
C ARG A 6 -5.07 -60.59 0.69
N GLY A 7 -4.07 -61.34 0.15
CA GLY A 7 -3.85 -62.74 0.44
C GLY A 7 -3.37 -62.98 1.88
N ARG A 8 -2.40 -62.20 2.34
CA ARG A 8 -1.85 -62.32 3.71
C ARG A 8 -2.85 -61.91 4.78
N VAL A 9 -3.66 -60.88 4.54
CA VAL A 9 -4.72 -60.43 5.47
C VAL A 9 -5.83 -61.51 5.57
N ARG A 10 -6.23 -62.16 4.44
CA ARG A 10 -7.19 -63.23 4.44
C ARG A 10 -6.65 -64.49 5.16
N LEU A 11 -5.37 -64.78 5.03
CA LEU A 11 -4.72 -65.92 5.68
C LEU A 11 -4.65 -65.69 7.21
N ILE A 12 -4.35 -64.47 7.65
CA ILE A 12 -4.33 -64.10 9.08
C ILE A 12 -5.75 -64.16 9.67
N LEU A 13 -6.76 -63.69 8.93
CA LEU A 13 -8.16 -63.74 9.34
C LEU A 13 -8.66 -65.21 9.44
N LEU A 14 -8.31 -66.07 8.47
CA LEU A 14 -8.66 -67.48 8.51
C LEU A 14 -7.97 -68.21 9.69
N LEU A 15 -6.71 -67.85 9.95
CA LEU A 15 -5.97 -68.44 11.08
C LEU A 15 -6.57 -68.02 12.42
N ALA A 16 -6.98 -66.69 12.55
CA ALA A 16 -7.64 -66.22 13.74
C ALA A 16 -9.02 -66.88 13.97
N VAL A 17 -9.80 -67.08 12.91
CA VAL A 17 -11.11 -67.75 12.99
C VAL A 17 -10.92 -69.26 13.36
N LEU A 18 -9.90 -69.93 12.79
CA LEU A 18 -9.57 -71.34 13.10
C LEU A 18 -9.13 -71.50 14.57
N LEU A 19 -8.35 -70.53 15.08
CA LEU A 19 -7.89 -70.54 16.47
C LEU A 19 -9.07 -70.22 17.44
N ALA A 20 -9.97 -69.37 17.08
CA ALA A 20 -11.20 -69.11 17.83
C ALA A 20 -12.14 -70.31 17.83
N ALA A 21 -12.29 -71.00 16.70
CA ALA A 21 -13.09 -72.23 16.61
C ALA A 21 -12.48 -73.35 17.44
N ALA A 22 -11.16 -73.55 17.43
CA ALA A 22 -10.44 -74.52 18.22
C ALA A 22 -10.59 -74.27 19.74
N THR A 23 -10.53 -73.00 20.15
CA THR A 23 -10.75 -72.63 21.57
C THR A 23 -12.21 -72.80 22.02
N ALA A 24 -13.18 -72.57 21.14
CA ALA A 24 -14.59 -72.79 21.38
C ALA A 24 -14.90 -74.31 21.49
N LEU A 25 -14.26 -75.11 20.63
CA LEU A 25 -14.44 -76.62 20.64
C LEU A 25 -13.83 -77.24 21.89
N THR A 26 -12.66 -76.77 22.32
CA THR A 26 -12.05 -77.20 23.58
C THR A 26 -12.84 -76.81 24.81
N ALA A 27 -13.45 -75.59 24.78
CA ALA A 27 -14.34 -75.16 25.86
C ALA A 27 -15.65 -75.98 25.93
N ALA A 28 -16.17 -76.42 24.80
CA ALA A 28 -17.41 -77.23 24.73
C ALA A 28 -17.19 -78.66 25.18
N LEU A 29 -15.98 -79.26 24.95
CA LEU A 29 -15.64 -80.67 25.29
C LEU A 29 -15.15 -80.80 26.74
N SER A 30 -14.64 -79.77 27.35
CA SER A 30 -13.99 -79.88 28.67
C SER A 30 -14.90 -79.32 29.81
N GLY A 31 -16.12 -79.55 29.90
CA GLY A 31 -17.11 -79.32 30.96
C GLY A 31 -16.64 -78.70 32.32
N THR A 32 -15.47 -78.10 32.39
CA THR A 32 -14.86 -77.57 33.59
C THR A 32 -14.62 -76.06 33.47
N ALA A 33 -14.82 -75.36 34.58
CA ALA A 33 -14.73 -73.89 34.71
C ALA A 33 -13.35 -73.24 34.35
N TRP A 34 -12.48 -73.94 33.67
CA TRP A 34 -11.14 -73.49 33.24
C TRP A 34 -11.17 -72.69 31.94
N GLY A 35 -12.25 -72.81 31.18
CA GLY A 35 -12.40 -72.04 29.87
C GLY A 35 -12.49 -70.54 29.98
N SER A 36 -12.94 -70.01 31.11
CA SER A 36 -13.13 -68.59 31.29
C SER A 36 -11.83 -67.78 31.46
N ARG A 37 -10.78 -68.42 32.05
CA ARG A 37 -9.48 -67.73 32.25
C ARG A 37 -8.62 -67.72 31.00
N THR A 38 -8.67 -68.80 30.18
CA THR A 38 -7.93 -68.87 28.93
C THR A 38 -8.49 -68.00 27.83
N VAL A 39 -9.83 -67.86 27.74
CA VAL A 39 -10.48 -66.97 26.78
C VAL A 39 -10.19 -65.50 27.10
N GLN A 40 -10.13 -65.11 28.38
CA GLN A 40 -9.77 -63.78 28.78
C GLN A 40 -8.29 -63.46 28.51
N ALA A 41 -7.37 -64.40 28.69
CA ALA A 41 -5.94 -64.22 28.43
C ALA A 41 -5.63 -64.02 26.92
N VAL A 42 -6.41 -64.56 26.02
CA VAL A 42 -6.24 -64.42 24.56
C VAL A 42 -6.96 -63.17 24.02
N LEU A 43 -8.04 -62.73 24.64
CA LEU A 43 -8.82 -61.56 24.21
C LEU A 43 -8.21 -60.22 24.70
N THR A 44 -7.46 -60.23 25.80
CA THR A 44 -6.83 -58.98 26.31
C THR A 44 -5.84 -58.35 25.39
N PRO A 45 -4.90 -59.05 24.70
CA PRO A 45 -3.96 -58.40 23.77
C PRO A 45 -4.69 -57.89 22.51
N PHE A 46 -5.79 -58.50 22.10
CA PHE A 46 -6.60 -57.99 20.96
C PHE A 46 -7.34 -56.71 21.30
N ARG A 47 -7.86 -56.59 22.52
CA ARG A 47 -8.52 -55.33 22.96
C ARG A 47 -7.51 -54.18 23.07
N SER A 48 -6.31 -54.42 23.58
CA SER A 48 -5.30 -53.36 23.68
C SER A 48 -4.69 -52.96 22.31
N GLY A 49 -4.55 -53.92 21.40
CA GLY A 49 -4.09 -53.67 20.03
C GLY A 49 -5.13 -52.86 19.19
N PHE A 50 -6.40 -53.20 19.35
CA PHE A 50 -7.47 -52.52 18.62
C PHE A 50 -7.66 -51.05 19.11
N SER A 51 -7.55 -50.81 20.42
CA SER A 51 -7.64 -49.43 20.97
C SER A 51 -6.43 -48.56 20.63
N ALA A 52 -5.26 -49.16 20.39
CA ALA A 52 -4.08 -48.44 19.91
C ALA A 52 -4.21 -48.05 18.43
N LEU A 53 -4.78 -48.93 17.58
CA LEU A 53 -5.08 -48.66 16.17
C LEU A 53 -6.17 -47.62 16.00
N THR A 54 -7.22 -47.62 16.83
CA THR A 54 -8.30 -46.64 16.78
C THR A 54 -7.79 -45.25 17.16
N ARG A 55 -6.96 -45.12 18.20
CA ARG A 55 -6.34 -43.84 18.60
C ARG A 55 -5.37 -43.31 17.54
N GLN A 56 -4.73 -44.18 16.78
CA GLN A 56 -3.84 -43.76 15.69
C GLN A 56 -4.63 -43.33 14.45
N ALA A 57 -5.72 -44.07 14.13
CA ALA A 57 -6.63 -43.70 13.07
C ALA A 57 -7.38 -42.36 13.35
N GLU A 58 -7.83 -42.13 14.58
CA GLU A 58 -8.43 -40.89 15.01
C GLU A 58 -7.45 -39.71 14.89
N ARG A 59 -6.16 -39.90 15.20
CA ARG A 59 -5.13 -38.86 15.01
C ARG A 59 -4.94 -38.53 13.54
N TYR A 60 -4.88 -39.51 12.65
CA TYR A 60 -4.74 -39.29 11.22
C TYR A 60 -6.02 -38.68 10.60
N TYR A 61 -7.19 -39.08 11.09
CA TYR A 61 -8.47 -38.51 10.67
C TYR A 61 -8.59 -37.05 11.08
N ASN A 62 -8.31 -36.75 12.32
CA ASN A 62 -8.31 -35.36 12.82
C ASN A 62 -7.25 -34.48 12.13
N TYR A 63 -6.10 -35.04 11.77
CA TYR A 63 -5.05 -34.31 11.06
C TYR A 63 -5.48 -33.97 9.61
N LEU A 64 -6.16 -34.87 8.92
CA LEU A 64 -6.65 -34.64 7.56
C LEU A 64 -7.85 -33.69 7.51
N PHE A 65 -8.79 -33.83 8.43
CA PHE A 65 -9.97 -32.96 8.47
C PHE A 65 -9.69 -31.58 9.08
N ASN A 66 -8.78 -31.49 10.06
CA ASN A 66 -8.36 -30.18 10.59
C ASN A 66 -7.47 -29.40 9.62
N TYR A 67 -6.76 -30.07 8.71
CA TYR A 67 -5.96 -29.36 7.71
C TYR A 67 -6.83 -28.54 6.74
N GLU A 68 -7.94 -29.10 6.31
CA GLU A 68 -8.87 -28.43 5.39
C GLU A 68 -9.59 -27.23 6.06
N SER A 69 -10.02 -27.40 7.32
CA SER A 69 -10.60 -26.31 8.10
C SER A 69 -9.58 -25.22 8.44
N LEU A 70 -8.34 -25.60 8.77
CA LEU A 70 -7.27 -24.66 9.08
C LEU A 70 -6.82 -23.88 7.83
N SER A 71 -6.80 -24.54 6.67
CA SER A 71 -6.53 -23.88 5.38
C SER A 71 -7.63 -22.89 5.03
N ALA A 72 -8.89 -23.28 5.18
CA ALA A 72 -10.03 -22.41 4.94
C ALA A 72 -10.06 -21.20 5.89
N GLU A 73 -9.72 -21.40 7.17
CA GLU A 73 -9.59 -20.33 8.15
C GLU A 73 -8.42 -19.39 7.81
N ASN A 74 -7.28 -19.93 7.37
CA ASN A 74 -6.14 -19.11 6.95
C ASN A 74 -6.49 -18.26 5.73
N ASP A 75 -7.18 -18.84 4.74
CA ASP A 75 -7.64 -18.11 3.56
C ASP A 75 -8.70 -17.05 3.92
N TYR A 76 -9.57 -17.34 4.87
CA TYR A 76 -10.53 -16.36 5.40
C TYR A 76 -9.81 -15.20 6.09
N LEU A 77 -8.87 -15.50 6.99
CA LEU A 77 -8.09 -14.48 7.71
C LEU A 77 -7.25 -13.61 6.76
N ARG A 78 -6.65 -14.22 5.74
CA ARG A 78 -5.91 -13.47 4.70
C ARG A 78 -6.80 -12.52 3.93
N ARG A 79 -8.01 -12.94 3.55
CA ARG A 79 -8.99 -12.06 2.90
C ARG A 79 -9.42 -10.93 3.83
N GLN A 80 -9.61 -11.20 5.12
CA GLN A 80 -9.98 -10.21 6.11
C GLN A 80 -8.83 -9.19 6.32
N ILE A 81 -7.59 -9.66 6.42
CA ILE A 81 -6.41 -8.77 6.50
C ILE A 81 -6.33 -7.88 5.26
N SER A 82 -6.47 -8.44 4.06
CA SER A 82 -6.44 -7.66 2.81
C SER A 82 -7.57 -6.62 2.73
N SER A 83 -8.76 -6.95 3.23
CA SER A 83 -9.87 -6.00 3.34
C SER A 83 -9.53 -4.86 4.31
N MET A 84 -9.03 -5.20 5.50
CA MET A 84 -8.64 -4.22 6.51
C MET A 84 -7.48 -3.31 6.02
N GLU A 85 -6.49 -3.88 5.32
CA GLU A 85 -5.40 -3.09 4.71
C GLU A 85 -5.93 -2.08 3.68
N ASN A 86 -6.92 -2.47 2.87
CA ASN A 86 -7.56 -1.57 1.92
C ASN A 86 -8.37 -0.47 2.63
N GLU A 87 -9.08 -0.81 3.71
CA GLU A 87 -9.82 0.17 4.52
C GLU A 87 -8.88 1.18 5.17
N VAL A 88 -7.77 0.72 5.76
CA VAL A 88 -6.74 1.60 6.34
C VAL A 88 -6.15 2.52 5.27
N ARG A 89 -5.79 1.98 4.10
CA ARG A 89 -5.26 2.80 2.99
C ARG A 89 -6.26 3.85 2.52
N THR A 90 -7.54 3.50 2.47
CA THR A 90 -8.60 4.44 2.09
C THR A 90 -8.78 5.50 3.18
N ALA A 91 -8.78 5.13 4.46
CA ALA A 91 -8.86 6.07 5.57
C ALA A 91 -7.68 7.05 5.56
N ASP A 92 -6.44 6.56 5.37
CA ASP A 92 -5.25 7.40 5.25
C ASP A 92 -5.32 8.36 4.06
N SER A 93 -5.87 7.92 2.93
CA SER A 93 -6.03 8.77 1.76
C SER A 93 -7.08 9.87 1.99
N LEU A 94 -8.20 9.54 2.64
CA LEU A 94 -9.24 10.50 2.99
C LEU A 94 -8.77 11.50 4.05
N GLN A 95 -7.94 11.07 5.00
CA GLN A 95 -7.37 11.96 5.99
C GLN A 95 -6.42 12.96 5.35
N ARG A 96 -5.49 12.51 4.50
CA ARG A 96 -4.61 13.42 3.73
C ARG A 96 -5.39 14.39 2.87
N GLU A 97 -6.46 13.91 2.22
CA GLU A 97 -7.33 14.78 1.43
C GLU A 97 -8.04 15.82 2.30
N ASN A 98 -8.49 15.46 3.49
CA ASN A 98 -9.12 16.40 4.43
C ASN A 98 -8.14 17.46 4.93
N GLU A 99 -6.90 17.05 5.25
CA GLU A 99 -5.82 17.97 5.64
C GLU A 99 -5.51 18.94 4.50
N ARG A 100 -5.34 18.42 3.27
CA ARG A 100 -5.10 19.22 2.07
C ARG A 100 -6.25 20.22 1.80
N LEU A 101 -7.51 19.78 1.94
CA LEU A 101 -8.65 20.68 1.75
C LEU A 101 -8.70 21.79 2.81
N LYS A 102 -8.33 21.49 4.06
CA LYS A 102 -8.21 22.50 5.11
C LYS A 102 -7.13 23.54 4.80
N GLU A 103 -5.97 23.09 4.27
CA GLU A 103 -4.89 23.99 3.85
C GLU A 103 -5.31 24.87 2.67
N LEU A 104 -6.00 24.29 1.67
CA LEU A 104 -6.56 25.07 0.56
C LEU A 104 -7.60 26.09 1.01
N LEU A 105 -8.45 25.76 1.98
CA LEU A 105 -9.40 26.70 2.56
C LEU A 105 -8.67 27.83 3.29
N GLY A 106 -7.63 27.53 4.07
CA GLY A 106 -6.79 28.50 4.72
C GLY A 106 -6.10 29.43 3.73
N LEU A 107 -5.59 28.89 2.61
CA LEU A 107 -5.00 29.70 1.54
C LEU A 107 -6.03 30.61 0.86
N GLN A 108 -7.26 30.14 0.66
CA GLN A 108 -8.34 30.96 0.11
C GLN A 108 -8.79 32.06 1.06
N GLU A 109 -8.84 31.82 2.37
CA GLU A 109 -9.12 32.81 3.40
C GLU A 109 -8.02 33.87 3.47
N GLU A 110 -6.74 33.49 3.28
CA GLU A 110 -5.61 34.44 3.26
C GLU A 110 -5.62 35.30 1.99
N HIS A 111 -6.20 34.80 0.90
CA HIS A 111 -6.24 35.47 -0.42
C HIS A 111 -7.66 35.53 -0.98
N GLU A 112 -8.56 36.27 -0.35
CA GLU A 112 -9.97 36.39 -0.73
C GLU A 112 -10.21 36.84 -2.19
N ASP A 113 -9.25 37.58 -2.76
CA ASP A 113 -9.32 38.08 -4.15
C ASP A 113 -8.96 37.00 -5.20
N TYR A 114 -8.44 35.81 -4.79
CA TYR A 114 -8.00 34.78 -5.72
C TYR A 114 -9.06 33.69 -5.85
N ARG A 115 -9.16 33.16 -7.06
CA ARG A 115 -9.94 31.95 -7.36
C ARG A 115 -8.99 30.81 -7.63
N PHE A 116 -9.03 29.81 -6.76
CA PHE A 116 -8.22 28.61 -6.90
C PHE A 116 -8.98 27.50 -7.63
N ASN A 117 -8.31 26.86 -8.57
CA ASN A 117 -8.75 25.64 -9.21
C ASN A 117 -7.78 24.53 -8.89
N GLU A 118 -8.27 23.49 -8.25
CA GLU A 118 -7.48 22.30 -7.97
C GLU A 118 -7.16 21.53 -9.25
N ALA A 119 -5.93 21.02 -9.39
CA ALA A 119 -5.51 20.20 -10.50
C ALA A 119 -4.51 19.13 -10.07
N TYR A 120 -4.49 18.00 -10.80
CA TYR A 120 -3.55 16.91 -10.59
C TYR A 120 -2.55 16.81 -11.73
N ILE A 121 -1.29 16.49 -11.40
CA ILE A 121 -0.25 16.24 -12.39
C ILE A 121 -0.53 14.91 -13.07
N VAL A 122 -0.64 14.94 -14.40
CA VAL A 122 -0.89 13.77 -15.25
C VAL A 122 0.41 13.18 -15.79
N SER A 123 1.34 14.05 -16.19
CA SER A 123 2.64 13.63 -16.72
C SER A 123 3.72 14.67 -16.50
N TRP A 124 4.97 14.21 -16.41
CA TRP A 124 6.16 15.05 -16.42
C TRP A 124 6.87 14.93 -17.75
N ASP A 125 7.29 16.05 -18.32
CA ASP A 125 8.21 16.06 -19.43
C ASP A 125 9.65 16.05 -18.89
N SER A 126 10.30 14.91 -19.03
CA SER A 126 11.68 14.70 -18.54
C SER A 126 12.74 15.11 -19.59
N SER A 127 12.38 15.87 -20.62
CA SER A 127 13.37 16.35 -21.57
C SER A 127 14.33 17.32 -20.88
N SER A 128 15.64 17.15 -21.10
CA SER A 128 16.72 17.86 -20.40
C SER A 128 16.72 19.38 -20.53
N TRP A 129 15.81 19.93 -21.33
CA TRP A 129 15.80 21.34 -21.75
C TRP A 129 14.62 22.14 -21.19
N LYS A 130 13.54 21.47 -20.79
CA LYS A 130 12.35 22.12 -20.27
C LYS A 130 11.89 21.43 -18.98
N SER A 131 11.72 22.23 -17.95
CA SER A 131 11.11 21.75 -16.71
C SER A 131 9.60 22.00 -16.80
N THR A 132 8.88 21.10 -17.51
CA THR A 132 7.44 21.20 -17.72
C THR A 132 6.71 19.97 -17.23
N PHE A 133 5.44 20.14 -16.86
CA PHE A 133 4.53 19.06 -16.57
C PHE A 133 3.13 19.36 -17.07
N THR A 134 2.31 18.34 -17.25
CA THR A 134 0.93 18.47 -17.68
C THR A 134 -0.03 18.21 -16.53
N ILE A 135 -1.03 19.08 -16.37
CA ILE A 135 -2.13 18.92 -15.44
C ILE A 135 -3.41 18.48 -16.15
N GLY A 136 -4.26 17.72 -15.45
CA GLY A 136 -5.49 17.14 -15.97
C GLY A 136 -6.71 18.07 -15.98
N LYS A 137 -6.50 19.39 -16.10
CA LYS A 137 -7.56 20.40 -16.24
C LYS A 137 -7.16 21.41 -17.32
N GLY A 138 -8.15 21.98 -18.00
CA GLY A 138 -7.93 22.93 -19.08
C GLY A 138 -9.03 23.97 -19.17
N THR A 139 -9.26 24.49 -20.37
CA THR A 139 -10.23 25.59 -20.62
C THR A 139 -11.64 25.28 -20.15
N ARG A 140 -12.07 24.02 -20.16
CA ARG A 140 -13.40 23.61 -19.63
C ARG A 140 -13.54 23.82 -18.12
N SER A 141 -12.43 23.89 -17.40
CA SER A 141 -12.38 24.17 -15.96
C SER A 141 -12.11 25.64 -15.65
N GLY A 142 -12.17 26.51 -16.65
CA GLY A 142 -11.93 27.95 -16.51
C GLY A 142 -10.45 28.32 -16.36
N LEU A 143 -9.52 27.43 -16.77
CA LEU A 143 -8.10 27.76 -16.81
C LEU A 143 -7.77 28.53 -18.10
N GLU A 144 -6.77 29.38 -18.00
CA GLU A 144 -6.24 30.18 -19.13
C GLU A 144 -4.71 30.16 -19.10
N THR A 145 -4.11 30.39 -20.25
CA THR A 145 -2.66 30.61 -20.36
C THR A 145 -2.25 31.85 -19.57
N GLY A 146 -1.11 31.78 -18.89
CA GLY A 146 -0.64 32.86 -18.02
C GLY A 146 -1.13 32.77 -16.57
N MET A 147 -2.00 31.81 -16.24
CA MET A 147 -2.36 31.54 -14.83
C MET A 147 -1.19 30.91 -14.08
N VAL A 148 -1.00 31.36 -12.83
CA VAL A 148 0.03 30.88 -11.92
C VAL A 148 -0.42 29.59 -11.26
N VAL A 149 0.48 28.60 -11.18
CA VAL A 149 0.26 27.35 -10.47
C VAL A 149 1.04 27.41 -9.16
N VAL A 150 0.33 27.13 -8.05
CA VAL A 150 0.88 27.12 -6.69
C VAL A 150 0.67 25.77 -6.03
N THR A 151 1.48 25.47 -5.02
CA THR A 151 1.23 24.36 -4.11
C THR A 151 0.09 24.71 -3.13
N GLU A 152 -0.38 23.72 -2.37
CA GLU A 152 -1.32 23.90 -1.25
C GLU A 152 -0.80 24.85 -0.16
N TYR A 153 0.52 25.12 -0.13
CA TYR A 153 1.18 26.02 0.82
C TYR A 153 1.42 27.44 0.23
N GLY A 154 0.82 27.75 -0.92
CA GLY A 154 0.98 29.06 -1.57
C GLY A 154 2.33 29.29 -2.25
N GLN A 155 3.13 28.23 -2.44
CA GLN A 155 4.42 28.33 -3.13
C GLN A 155 4.23 28.25 -4.65
N VAL A 156 4.89 29.13 -5.39
CA VAL A 156 4.80 29.16 -6.86
C VAL A 156 5.54 27.96 -7.45
N VAL A 157 4.82 27.15 -8.22
CA VAL A 157 5.37 26.03 -8.99
C VAL A 157 5.73 26.44 -10.40
N GLY A 158 4.90 27.25 -11.05
CA GLY A 158 5.10 27.64 -12.44
C GLY A 158 3.94 28.42 -13.02
N LEU A 159 3.91 28.46 -14.35
CA LEU A 159 2.93 29.18 -15.15
C LEU A 159 2.34 28.27 -16.22
N ILE A 160 1.05 28.40 -16.49
CA ILE A 160 0.40 27.72 -17.61
C ILE A 160 0.87 28.38 -18.91
N THR A 161 1.59 27.63 -19.72
CA THR A 161 2.14 28.10 -21.00
C THR A 161 1.39 27.59 -22.22
N ASP A 162 0.76 26.44 -22.12
CA ASP A 162 -0.07 25.87 -23.19
C ASP A 162 -1.30 25.19 -22.57
N ILE A 163 -2.43 25.19 -23.31
CA ILE A 163 -3.70 24.72 -22.75
C ILE A 163 -4.60 24.09 -23.81
N GLY A 164 -5.17 22.95 -23.47
CA GLY A 164 -6.23 22.30 -24.20
C GLY A 164 -7.56 22.26 -23.44
N PRO A 165 -8.57 21.59 -23.99
CA PRO A 165 -9.88 21.53 -23.33
C PRO A 165 -9.88 20.89 -21.94
N ASN A 166 -9.06 19.83 -21.72
CA ASN A 166 -8.99 19.04 -20.49
C ASN A 166 -7.57 18.88 -19.93
N TRP A 167 -6.63 19.62 -20.47
CA TRP A 167 -5.23 19.55 -20.03
C TRP A 167 -4.58 20.93 -20.14
N ALA A 168 -3.54 21.17 -19.38
CA ALA A 168 -2.68 22.34 -19.52
C ALA A 168 -1.22 21.94 -19.23
N THR A 169 -0.29 22.57 -19.95
CA THR A 169 1.14 22.43 -19.72
C THR A 169 1.60 23.58 -18.81
N VAL A 170 2.29 23.20 -17.76
CA VAL A 170 2.87 24.12 -16.79
C VAL A 170 4.37 24.15 -17.00
N THR A 171 4.93 25.32 -17.23
CA THR A 171 6.38 25.55 -17.19
C THR A 171 6.76 25.93 -15.78
N THR A 172 7.70 25.19 -15.19
CA THR A 172 8.07 25.39 -13.78
C THR A 172 8.98 26.61 -13.61
N VAL A 173 9.03 27.14 -12.40
CA VAL A 173 9.95 28.24 -12.03
C VAL A 173 11.43 27.87 -12.18
N LEU A 174 11.74 26.58 -12.30
CA LEU A 174 13.11 26.09 -12.56
C LEU A 174 13.53 26.27 -14.03
N ASP A 175 12.59 26.53 -14.92
CA ASP A 175 12.89 26.76 -16.34
C ASP A 175 13.56 28.12 -16.52
N THR A 176 14.59 28.14 -17.38
CA THR A 176 15.36 29.37 -17.64
C THR A 176 14.60 30.43 -18.45
N SER A 177 13.46 30.03 -19.06
CA SER A 177 12.61 30.94 -19.82
C SER A 177 11.70 31.82 -18.95
N LEU A 178 11.51 31.45 -17.66
CA LEU A 178 10.69 32.19 -16.74
C LEU A 178 11.53 33.15 -15.90
N GLU A 179 11.16 34.44 -15.95
CA GLU A 179 11.73 35.49 -15.14
C GLU A 179 10.65 36.07 -14.24
N ILE A 180 10.85 36.04 -12.92
CA ILE A 180 9.87 36.47 -11.93
C ILE A 180 10.44 37.57 -11.07
N SER A 181 9.77 38.71 -11.10
CA SER A 181 10.11 39.84 -10.22
C SER A 181 9.79 39.45 -8.77
N ALA A 182 10.78 39.51 -7.90
CA ALA A 182 10.68 39.08 -6.53
C ALA A 182 11.33 40.03 -5.55
N SER A 183 10.94 39.92 -4.30
CA SER A 183 11.56 40.64 -3.19
C SER A 183 11.85 39.74 -2.02
N VAL A 184 12.89 40.04 -1.28
CA VAL A 184 13.18 39.43 0.00
C VAL A 184 12.29 40.05 1.05
N ALA A 185 11.38 39.29 1.64
CA ALA A 185 10.32 39.80 2.51
C ALA A 185 10.86 40.57 3.74
N SER A 186 11.96 40.06 4.33
CA SER A 186 12.57 40.62 5.55
C SER A 186 13.34 41.94 5.30
N ALA A 187 14.02 42.04 4.15
CA ALA A 187 14.95 43.12 3.85
C ALA A 187 14.41 44.10 2.79
N GLY A 188 13.35 43.73 2.07
CA GLY A 188 12.75 44.53 1.02
C GLY A 188 13.58 44.69 -0.26
N TYR A 189 14.71 43.96 -0.37
CA TYR A 189 15.51 43.95 -1.60
C TYR A 189 14.73 43.33 -2.74
N THR A 190 14.69 43.95 -3.88
CA THR A 190 14.03 43.49 -5.09
C THR A 190 15.03 42.97 -6.09
N GLY A 191 14.63 41.96 -6.87
CA GLY A 191 15.43 41.38 -7.93
C GLY A 191 14.59 40.55 -8.86
N VAL A 192 15.24 39.78 -9.72
CA VAL A 192 14.59 38.85 -10.65
C VAL A 192 15.04 37.43 -10.31
N VAL A 193 14.06 36.57 -10.04
CA VAL A 193 14.28 35.14 -9.81
C VAL A 193 14.12 34.40 -11.12
N GLN A 194 15.06 33.51 -11.41
CA GLN A 194 15.12 32.74 -12.64
C GLN A 194 15.68 31.34 -12.36
N GLY A 195 15.21 30.35 -13.06
CA GLY A 195 15.85 29.04 -13.13
C GLY A 195 17.23 29.15 -13.80
N ALA A 196 18.20 28.37 -13.38
CA ALA A 196 19.48 28.31 -14.03
C ALA A 196 19.87 26.88 -14.37
N TYR A 197 20.40 26.67 -15.55
CA TYR A 197 20.78 25.34 -16.04
C TYR A 197 21.68 24.57 -15.06
N THR A 198 22.61 25.28 -14.42
CA THR A 198 23.53 24.69 -13.42
C THR A 198 22.87 24.39 -12.08
N THR A 199 21.73 24.98 -11.79
CA THR A 199 21.01 24.84 -10.51
C THR A 199 19.74 24.00 -10.63
N ASN A 200 19.22 23.77 -11.85
CA ASN A 200 18.02 22.98 -12.10
C ASN A 200 18.08 21.57 -11.51
N ALA A 201 19.21 20.88 -11.68
CA ALA A 201 19.39 19.54 -11.12
C ALA A 201 19.35 19.50 -9.58
N SER A 202 19.55 20.63 -8.90
CA SER A 202 19.50 20.76 -7.44
C SER A 202 18.21 21.42 -6.94
N GLY A 203 17.26 21.75 -7.82
CA GLY A 203 16.00 22.40 -7.45
C GLY A 203 16.18 23.84 -6.91
N LYS A 204 17.25 24.53 -7.30
CA LYS A 204 17.58 25.86 -6.82
C LYS A 204 17.30 26.92 -7.89
N LEU A 205 16.83 28.08 -7.44
CA LEU A 205 16.64 29.28 -8.24
C LEU A 205 17.81 30.26 -8.02
N ARG A 206 18.03 31.13 -8.98
CA ARG A 206 18.97 32.23 -8.86
C ARG A 206 18.20 33.55 -8.81
N MET A 207 18.52 34.39 -7.84
CA MET A 207 18.03 35.76 -7.80
C MET A 207 19.13 36.72 -8.30
N ASN A 208 18.83 37.45 -9.35
CA ASN A 208 19.70 38.40 -10.03
C ASN A 208 19.27 39.84 -9.69
N TYR A 209 20.15 40.81 -10.01
CA TYR A 209 19.90 42.25 -9.86
C TYR A 209 19.69 42.71 -8.42
N LEU A 210 20.27 42.00 -7.46
CA LEU A 210 20.34 42.48 -6.09
C LEU A 210 21.36 43.63 -5.95
N PRO A 211 21.13 44.61 -5.05
CA PRO A 211 22.17 45.59 -4.71
C PRO A 211 23.45 44.93 -4.23
N SER A 212 24.59 45.47 -4.57
CA SER A 212 25.88 44.91 -4.20
C SER A 212 26.17 44.92 -2.69
N ASP A 213 25.45 45.71 -1.94
CA ASP A 213 25.47 45.87 -0.49
C ASP A 213 24.35 45.10 0.21
N ALA A 214 23.59 44.30 -0.55
CA ALA A 214 22.49 43.51 0.01
C ALA A 214 22.98 42.52 1.05
N VAL A 215 22.45 42.58 2.24
CA VAL A 215 22.70 41.64 3.33
C VAL A 215 21.50 40.68 3.43
N LEU A 216 21.73 39.43 3.05
CA LEU A 216 20.72 38.38 3.11
C LEU A 216 21.02 37.42 4.27
N ARG A 217 19.96 36.91 4.87
CA ARG A 217 20.05 35.89 5.93
C ARG A 217 19.55 34.56 5.41
N ASN A 218 20.15 33.50 5.92
CA ASN A 218 19.61 32.16 5.65
C ASN A 218 18.15 32.10 6.14
N ASN A 219 17.30 31.48 5.33
CA ASN A 219 15.87 31.32 5.57
C ASN A 219 15.03 32.61 5.39
N ASP A 220 15.60 33.69 4.83
CA ASP A 220 14.79 34.82 4.40
C ASP A 220 13.83 34.38 3.29
N GLN A 221 12.55 34.72 3.43
CA GLN A 221 11.52 34.38 2.47
C GLN A 221 11.60 35.27 1.23
N VAL A 222 11.54 34.67 0.06
CA VAL A 222 11.50 35.36 -1.24
C VAL A 222 10.09 35.27 -1.81
N VAL A 223 9.46 36.43 -2.04
CA VAL A 223 8.08 36.49 -2.52
C VAL A 223 8.00 37.31 -3.81
N THR A 224 6.92 37.10 -4.59
CA THR A 224 6.65 37.84 -5.80
C THR A 224 6.33 39.30 -5.45
N THR A 225 6.84 40.24 -6.26
CA THR A 225 6.57 41.69 -6.07
C THR A 225 5.21 42.15 -6.63
N GLY A 226 4.59 41.29 -7.45
CA GLY A 226 3.38 41.59 -8.20
C GLY A 226 3.70 42.04 -9.63
N SER A 227 2.97 41.52 -10.58
CA SER A 227 2.99 41.88 -12.00
C SER A 227 1.62 41.61 -12.60
N THR A 228 1.46 41.84 -13.90
CA THR A 228 0.24 41.43 -14.62
C THR A 228 0.03 39.90 -14.68
N VAL A 229 1.08 39.13 -14.46
CA VAL A 229 1.08 37.64 -14.51
C VAL A 229 1.11 37.03 -13.11
N TYR A 230 2.00 37.54 -12.28
CA TYR A 230 2.19 37.02 -10.92
C TYR A 230 1.55 37.95 -9.88
N PRO A 231 0.58 37.49 -9.11
CA PRO A 231 0.08 38.22 -7.96
C PRO A 231 1.21 38.54 -6.96
N LYS A 232 1.04 39.56 -6.16
CA LYS A 232 2.00 39.97 -5.14
C LYS A 232 1.93 39.02 -3.93
N GLY A 233 3.07 38.69 -3.34
CA GLY A 233 3.14 38.00 -2.07
C GLY A 233 3.20 36.49 -2.17
N LEU A 234 3.18 35.91 -3.37
CA LEU A 234 3.33 34.44 -3.52
C LEU A 234 4.77 34.01 -3.20
N ILE A 235 4.91 32.93 -2.48
CA ILE A 235 6.22 32.40 -2.03
C ILE A 235 6.94 31.74 -3.21
N LEU A 236 8.17 32.16 -3.51
CA LEU A 236 9.05 31.53 -4.50
C LEU A 236 10.03 30.56 -3.86
N GLY A 237 10.43 30.81 -2.64
CA GLY A 237 11.38 30.00 -1.89
C GLY A 237 12.06 30.75 -0.76
N TYR A 238 13.17 30.22 -0.32
CA TYR A 238 13.95 30.77 0.80
C TYR A 238 15.42 30.88 0.43
N VAL A 239 16.07 31.86 0.99
CA VAL A 239 17.49 32.07 0.83
C VAL A 239 18.31 30.97 1.50
#